data_a5f968f061279ba48ba0f0c06ec187d1
#
_entry.id   a5f968f061279ba48ba0f0c06ec187d1
#
_cell.length_a   1.000
_cell.length_b   1.000
_cell.length_c   1.000
_cell.angle_alpha   90.00
_cell.angle_beta   90.00
_cell.angle_gamma   90.00
#
_symmetry.space_group_name_H-M   'P 1'
#
loop_
_entity.id
_entity.type
_entity.pdbx_description
1 polymer ?
#
loop_
_entity_poly.entity_id
_entity_poly.type
_entity_poly.pdbx_seq_one_letter_code
_entity_poly.pdbx_strand_id
1 'polypeptide(L)'
;MAVKKQSFMNGVFIIMFSQILIKIFGFIYRVIITNFPQFADEGNSYYGSGFQVYTLLLAIATTGIPNTISKLVSEKMAIGDKRGAHKIFRTAMCLFSLVAIIFALGLFFGAEFISINILKNPGVKYTLMSLSPAIIFVAMSAVLRGYFVGMQNMMEYSKAQVLEQIINSIFSIIFVVMLLDSTPEIMAAGSTLATTVAASSAFLYLLIFYNKNKKDIWNEVKKSEKFAVDSTKKIAKKLISYAIPISLGSVVVALSGVIDLVTVMDGLQKFGYNLETANEKFGILLGKVDILNAVPLSINVAFSVALVPFISAAMAKGNKKEAVGKINYSLKVSSLIALPCAVGLFLLARPIFMLLFPNAPEGAHLLQVQCWMIIFSVIAQTLYGALQGFGKIYIPGICLAIGAVVKYALNVIFVPMYGEVVPAVTTVIYNFIACSLAFICLFKYLKQKPDFKELFIKPLIATISMGFVTILVNKLLVYINIPNTVNTIITILAAVVAYVIFVVLFKVLKEEEIQQLPYGNKICKVFNKIKKI
;
A
#
# COMPACT_ATOMS: atom_id res chain seq x y z
N MET A 1 33.95 -1.98 6.20
CA MET A 1 33.01 -1.98 7.36
C MET A 1 32.21 -3.26 7.25
N ALA A 2 32.25 -4.12 8.27
CA ALA A 2 31.42 -5.32 8.28
C ALA A 2 29.92 -4.93 8.20
N VAL A 3 29.12 -5.69 7.45
CA VAL A 3 27.67 -5.48 7.36
C VAL A 3 27.10 -5.50 8.77
N LYS A 4 26.69 -4.34 9.30
CA LYS A 4 26.32 -4.18 10.70
C LYS A 4 25.01 -4.90 10.96
N LYS A 5 25.03 -5.99 11.72
CA LYS A 5 23.82 -6.69 12.16
C LYS A 5 22.99 -5.78 13.05
N GLN A 6 21.70 -5.76 12.80
CA GLN A 6 20.75 -4.96 13.58
C GLN A 6 19.89 -5.88 14.44
N SER A 7 19.44 -5.36 15.60
CA SER A 7 18.40 -6.02 16.35
C SER A 7 17.13 -6.09 15.50
N PHE A 8 16.43 -7.22 15.52
CA PHE A 8 15.20 -7.44 14.75
C PHE A 8 14.19 -6.32 14.96
N MET A 9 13.96 -5.91 16.22
CA MET A 9 13.00 -4.83 16.54
C MET A 9 13.42 -3.49 15.92
N ASN A 10 14.69 -3.10 16.02
CA ASN A 10 15.18 -1.86 15.40
C ASN A 10 15.02 -1.90 13.87
N GLY A 11 15.28 -3.05 13.26
CA GLY A 11 15.08 -3.22 11.81
C GLY A 11 13.64 -3.04 11.39
N VAL A 12 12.69 -3.62 12.14
CA VAL A 12 11.25 -3.45 11.88
C VAL A 12 10.83 -1.99 12.00
N PHE A 13 11.27 -1.27 13.06
CA PHE A 13 10.96 0.16 13.21
C PHE A 13 11.51 1.01 12.07
N ILE A 14 12.72 0.72 11.58
CA ILE A 14 13.33 1.43 10.46
C ILE A 14 12.48 1.24 9.19
N ILE A 15 12.05 0.00 8.91
CA ILE A 15 11.18 -0.28 7.76
C ILE A 15 9.85 0.44 7.89
N MET A 16 9.21 0.40 9.06
CA MET A 16 7.92 1.08 9.30
C MET A 16 8.03 2.59 9.08
N PHE A 17 9.06 3.22 9.65
CA PHE A 17 9.27 4.65 9.49
C PHE A 17 9.52 5.04 8.03
N SER A 18 10.33 4.26 7.31
CA SER A 18 10.58 4.50 5.89
C SER A 18 9.31 4.35 5.04
N GLN A 19 8.42 3.40 5.36
CA GLN A 19 7.13 3.27 4.64
C GLN A 19 6.24 4.52 4.82
N ILE A 20 6.22 5.12 6.01
CA ILE A 20 5.49 6.37 6.26
C ILE A 20 6.05 7.50 5.40
N LEU A 21 7.38 7.68 5.39
CA LEU A 21 8.04 8.70 4.56
C LEU A 21 7.73 8.51 3.06
N ILE A 22 7.79 7.27 2.57
CA ILE A 22 7.47 6.92 1.18
C ILE A 22 6.05 7.36 0.83
N LYS A 23 5.08 7.12 1.72
CA LYS A 23 3.68 7.51 1.49
C LYS A 23 3.49 9.02 1.50
N ILE A 24 4.18 9.74 2.39
CA ILE A 24 4.14 11.20 2.44
C ILE A 24 4.70 11.81 1.14
N PHE A 25 5.89 11.40 0.71
CA PHE A 25 6.48 11.87 -0.55
C PHE A 25 5.61 11.49 -1.75
N GLY A 26 5.08 10.25 -1.76
CA GLY A 26 4.17 9.78 -2.79
C GLY A 26 2.88 10.60 -2.89
N PHE A 27 2.30 10.98 -1.77
CA PHE A 27 1.13 11.84 -1.72
C PHE A 27 1.43 13.25 -2.22
N ILE A 28 2.51 13.88 -1.72
CA ILE A 28 2.85 15.27 -2.04
C ILE A 28 3.07 15.46 -3.55
N TYR A 29 3.91 14.63 -4.19
CA TYR A 29 4.17 14.83 -5.61
C TYR A 29 2.94 14.58 -6.47
N ARG A 30 2.08 13.62 -6.09
CA ARG A 30 0.82 13.35 -6.81
C ARG A 30 -0.12 14.54 -6.76
N VAL A 31 -0.27 15.18 -5.59
CA VAL A 31 -1.05 16.42 -5.47
C VAL A 31 -0.46 17.50 -6.36
N ILE A 32 0.87 17.67 -6.36
CA ILE A 32 1.54 18.70 -7.18
C ILE A 32 1.27 18.47 -8.68
N ILE A 33 1.53 17.27 -9.21
CA ILE A 33 1.37 17.01 -10.65
C ILE A 33 -0.10 17.09 -11.10
N THR A 34 -1.04 16.69 -10.25
CA THR A 34 -2.49 16.80 -10.54
C THR A 34 -2.96 18.24 -10.68
N ASN A 35 -2.29 19.20 -10.03
CA ASN A 35 -2.63 20.63 -10.10
C ASN A 35 -2.07 21.34 -11.33
N PHE A 36 -1.27 20.69 -12.20
CA PHE A 36 -0.95 21.27 -13.51
C PHE A 36 -2.17 21.09 -14.44
N PRO A 37 -2.76 22.19 -14.98
CA PRO A 37 -3.97 22.11 -15.79
C PRO A 37 -3.84 21.21 -17.03
N GLN A 38 -2.64 21.16 -17.62
CA GLN A 38 -2.34 20.35 -18.79
C GLN A 38 -2.24 18.85 -18.46
N PHE A 39 -1.92 18.48 -17.22
CA PHE A 39 -1.87 17.11 -16.75
C PHE A 39 -3.21 16.67 -16.17
N ALA A 40 -3.71 17.40 -15.18
CA ALA A 40 -4.98 17.26 -14.48
C ALA A 40 -5.51 15.82 -14.35
N ASP A 41 -6.80 15.59 -14.61
CA ASP A 41 -7.45 14.30 -14.43
C ASP A 41 -7.15 13.34 -15.58
N GLU A 42 -7.06 13.84 -16.79
CA GLU A 42 -6.70 13.02 -17.96
C GLU A 42 -5.29 12.42 -17.83
N GLY A 43 -4.30 13.23 -17.48
CA GLY A 43 -2.94 12.77 -17.18
C GLY A 43 -2.89 11.75 -16.04
N ASN A 44 -3.74 11.93 -15.01
CA ASN A 44 -3.90 10.97 -13.93
C ASN A 44 -4.45 9.62 -14.40
N SER A 45 -5.37 9.61 -15.38
CA SER A 45 -5.90 8.38 -15.97
C SER A 45 -4.79 7.59 -16.65
N TYR A 46 -4.02 8.22 -17.54
CA TYR A 46 -2.91 7.56 -18.23
C TYR A 46 -1.82 7.08 -17.27
N TYR A 47 -1.43 7.94 -16.32
CA TYR A 47 -0.46 7.58 -15.27
C TYR A 47 -0.95 6.40 -14.44
N GLY A 48 -2.15 6.49 -13.89
CA GLY A 48 -2.72 5.49 -13.00
C GLY A 48 -2.94 4.15 -13.69
N SER A 49 -3.44 4.17 -14.93
CA SER A 49 -3.65 2.98 -15.74
C SER A 49 -2.34 2.24 -16.03
N GLY A 50 -1.32 2.94 -16.51
CA GLY A 50 0.00 2.34 -16.73
C GLY A 50 0.62 1.81 -15.45
N PHE A 51 0.50 2.56 -14.34
CA PHE A 51 1.05 2.18 -13.05
C PHE A 51 0.35 0.96 -12.43
N GLN A 52 -0.95 0.76 -12.64
CA GLN A 52 -1.69 -0.44 -12.20
C GLN A 52 -1.19 -1.71 -12.92
N VAL A 53 -1.03 -1.65 -14.25
CA VAL A 53 -0.45 -2.78 -15.02
C VAL A 53 0.97 -3.10 -14.53
N TYR A 54 1.80 -2.07 -14.36
CA TYR A 54 3.14 -2.20 -13.81
C TYR A 54 3.13 -2.84 -12.42
N THR A 55 2.24 -2.42 -11.53
CA THR A 55 2.10 -2.95 -10.16
C THR A 55 1.71 -4.43 -10.15
N LEU A 56 0.87 -4.88 -11.07
CA LEU A 56 0.55 -6.29 -11.22
C LEU A 56 1.80 -7.12 -11.55
N LEU A 57 2.59 -6.68 -12.53
CA LEU A 57 3.83 -7.36 -12.91
C LEU A 57 4.86 -7.34 -11.77
N LEU A 58 4.88 -6.26 -10.99
CA LEU A 58 5.77 -6.11 -9.85
C LEU A 58 5.31 -6.83 -8.58
N ALA A 59 4.07 -7.28 -8.47
CA ALA A 59 3.57 -7.94 -7.25
C ALA A 59 4.44 -9.13 -6.82
N ILE A 60 5.02 -9.85 -7.79
CA ILE A 60 5.99 -10.93 -7.55
C ILE A 60 7.34 -10.35 -7.13
N ALA A 61 7.82 -9.32 -7.82
CA ALA A 61 9.14 -8.73 -7.60
C ALA A 61 9.23 -8.01 -6.24
N THR A 62 8.18 -7.31 -5.83
CA THR A 62 8.21 -6.50 -4.60
C THR A 62 7.97 -7.29 -3.32
N THR A 63 7.28 -8.43 -3.38
CA THR A 63 6.93 -9.24 -2.21
C THR A 63 7.57 -10.62 -2.26
N GLY A 64 7.40 -11.36 -3.34
CA GLY A 64 7.83 -12.74 -3.46
C GLY A 64 9.35 -12.89 -3.48
N ILE A 65 10.04 -12.11 -4.30
CA ILE A 65 11.49 -12.22 -4.49
C ILE A 65 12.27 -11.86 -3.21
N PRO A 66 12.07 -10.67 -2.58
CA PRO A 66 12.85 -10.32 -1.40
C PRO A 66 12.59 -11.25 -0.22
N ASN A 67 11.33 -11.62 0.03
CA ASN A 67 10.99 -12.47 1.16
C ASN A 67 11.52 -13.91 0.98
N THR A 68 11.48 -14.44 -0.23
CA THR A 68 12.05 -15.77 -0.54
C THR A 68 13.57 -15.76 -0.34
N ILE A 69 14.26 -14.77 -0.87
CA ILE A 69 15.72 -14.67 -0.76
C ILE A 69 16.11 -14.45 0.70
N SER A 70 15.44 -13.55 1.40
CA SER A 70 15.67 -13.28 2.81
C SER A 70 15.51 -14.55 3.65
N LYS A 71 14.46 -15.34 3.43
CA LYS A 71 14.24 -16.62 4.09
C LYS A 71 15.39 -17.60 3.82
N LEU A 72 15.68 -17.89 2.56
CA LEU A 72 16.69 -18.89 2.20
C LEU A 72 18.11 -18.47 2.60
N VAL A 73 18.43 -17.18 2.53
CA VAL A 73 19.71 -16.62 2.97
C VAL A 73 19.83 -16.69 4.48
N SER A 74 18.80 -16.29 5.24
CA SER A 74 18.82 -16.34 6.70
C SER A 74 18.91 -17.77 7.24
N GLU A 75 18.24 -18.75 6.61
CA GLU A 75 18.40 -20.17 6.95
C GLU A 75 19.85 -20.64 6.82
N LYS A 76 20.53 -20.26 5.73
CA LYS A 76 21.94 -20.59 5.50
C LYS A 76 22.88 -19.86 6.44
N MET A 77 22.60 -18.56 6.71
CA MET A 77 23.39 -17.77 7.66
C MET A 77 23.29 -18.29 9.10
N ALA A 78 22.12 -18.81 9.50
CA ALA A 78 21.89 -19.36 10.84
C ALA A 78 22.75 -20.59 11.15
N ILE A 79 23.04 -21.44 10.13
CA ILE A 79 23.92 -22.61 10.26
C ILE A 79 25.38 -22.32 9.91
N GLY A 80 25.75 -21.06 9.64
CA GLY A 80 27.12 -20.67 9.28
C GLY A 80 27.51 -20.90 7.82
N ASP A 81 26.59 -21.41 6.95
CA ASP A 81 26.84 -21.67 5.52
C ASP A 81 26.78 -20.37 4.68
N LYS A 82 27.77 -19.51 4.86
CA LYS A 82 27.89 -18.25 4.10
C LYS A 82 28.12 -18.47 2.60
N ARG A 83 28.72 -19.61 2.22
CA ARG A 83 28.90 -20.00 0.80
C ARG A 83 27.57 -20.30 0.14
N GLY A 84 26.72 -21.10 0.80
CA GLY A 84 25.37 -21.39 0.34
C GLY A 84 24.52 -20.14 0.24
N ALA A 85 24.55 -19.26 1.24
CA ALA A 85 23.86 -17.96 1.23
C ALA A 85 24.26 -17.09 0.03
N HIS A 86 25.57 -16.96 -0.24
CA HIS A 86 26.07 -16.19 -1.38
C HIS A 86 25.74 -16.85 -2.73
N LYS A 87 25.73 -18.17 -2.81
CA LYS A 87 25.30 -18.90 -4.04
C LYS A 87 23.83 -18.70 -4.31
N ILE A 88 22.96 -18.68 -3.28
CA ILE A 88 21.54 -18.35 -3.42
C ILE A 88 21.39 -16.95 -4.01
N PHE A 89 22.08 -15.94 -3.47
CA PHE A 89 22.07 -14.58 -3.98
C PHE A 89 22.47 -14.51 -5.47
N ARG A 90 23.58 -15.13 -5.86
CA ARG A 90 24.02 -15.11 -7.27
C ARG A 90 23.04 -15.82 -8.21
N THR A 91 22.52 -16.97 -7.79
CA THR A 91 21.52 -17.71 -8.57
C THR A 91 20.23 -16.89 -8.70
N ALA A 92 19.77 -16.24 -7.63
CA ALA A 92 18.60 -15.37 -7.65
C ALA A 92 18.80 -14.16 -8.55
N MET A 93 19.99 -13.52 -8.51
CA MET A 93 20.31 -12.37 -9.36
C MET A 93 20.23 -12.75 -10.84
N CYS A 94 20.85 -13.86 -11.25
CA CYS A 94 20.80 -14.33 -12.63
C CYS A 94 19.36 -14.70 -13.06
N LEU A 95 18.66 -15.50 -12.24
CA LEU A 95 17.32 -16.00 -12.56
C LEU A 95 16.30 -14.85 -12.68
N PHE A 96 16.21 -13.99 -11.65
CA PHE A 96 15.19 -12.96 -11.61
C PHE A 96 15.52 -11.77 -12.54
N SER A 97 16.80 -11.51 -12.85
CA SER A 97 17.16 -10.54 -13.89
C SER A 97 16.71 -11.02 -15.27
N LEU A 98 16.91 -12.30 -15.59
CA LEU A 98 16.46 -12.88 -16.87
C LEU A 98 14.93 -12.81 -16.99
N VAL A 99 14.21 -13.20 -15.96
CA VAL A 99 12.74 -13.13 -15.91
C VAL A 99 12.28 -11.67 -16.08
N ALA A 100 12.91 -10.73 -15.37
CA ALA A 100 12.56 -9.31 -15.44
C ALA A 100 12.80 -8.72 -16.84
N ILE A 101 13.87 -9.11 -17.52
CA ILE A 101 14.15 -8.69 -18.92
C ILE A 101 13.04 -9.20 -19.84
N ILE A 102 12.63 -10.46 -19.71
CA ILE A 102 11.53 -11.03 -20.51
C ILE A 102 10.23 -10.25 -20.29
N PHE A 103 9.88 -9.98 -19.03
CA PHE A 103 8.68 -9.19 -18.73
C PHE A 103 8.78 -7.74 -19.21
N ALA A 104 9.95 -7.10 -19.07
CA ALA A 104 10.16 -5.73 -19.54
C ALA A 104 10.03 -5.65 -21.07
N LEU A 105 10.66 -6.55 -21.80
CA LEU A 105 10.53 -6.62 -23.26
C LEU A 105 9.09 -6.95 -23.68
N GLY A 106 8.45 -7.90 -22.99
CA GLY A 106 7.04 -8.24 -23.23
C GLY A 106 6.11 -7.05 -23.01
N LEU A 107 6.32 -6.24 -21.94
CA LEU A 107 5.54 -5.04 -21.70
C LEU A 107 5.84 -3.95 -22.73
N PHE A 108 7.10 -3.74 -23.08
CA PHE A 108 7.51 -2.71 -24.04
C PHE A 108 6.91 -2.95 -25.44
N PHE A 109 7.11 -4.15 -25.99
CA PHE A 109 6.57 -4.51 -27.31
C PHE A 109 5.07 -4.80 -27.29
N GLY A 110 4.53 -5.26 -26.15
CA GLY A 110 3.11 -5.50 -25.95
C GLY A 110 2.29 -4.26 -25.57
N ALA A 111 2.94 -3.10 -25.34
CA ALA A 111 2.30 -1.89 -24.82
C ALA A 111 1.13 -1.42 -25.68
N GLU A 112 1.28 -1.43 -27.01
CA GLU A 112 0.24 -1.05 -27.95
C GLU A 112 -0.94 -2.02 -27.93
N PHE A 113 -0.68 -3.32 -27.97
CA PHE A 113 -1.72 -4.33 -27.88
C PHE A 113 -2.51 -4.23 -26.57
N ILE A 114 -1.82 -4.06 -25.44
CA ILE A 114 -2.43 -3.94 -24.13
C ILE A 114 -3.30 -2.67 -24.06
N SER A 115 -2.77 -1.52 -24.50
CA SER A 115 -3.47 -0.23 -24.42
C SER A 115 -4.73 -0.21 -25.29
N ILE A 116 -4.67 -0.71 -26.52
CA ILE A 116 -5.79 -0.66 -27.46
C ILE A 116 -6.80 -1.77 -27.19
N ASN A 117 -6.34 -3.02 -27.10
CA ASN A 117 -7.24 -4.17 -27.09
C ASN A 117 -7.75 -4.54 -25.70
N ILE A 118 -6.91 -4.36 -24.66
CA ILE A 118 -7.26 -4.76 -23.28
C ILE A 118 -7.83 -3.57 -22.51
N LEU A 119 -7.10 -2.43 -22.50
CA LEU A 119 -7.47 -1.27 -21.68
C LEU A 119 -8.45 -0.32 -22.38
N LYS A 120 -8.65 -0.46 -23.69
CA LYS A 120 -9.49 0.45 -24.51
C LYS A 120 -9.09 1.93 -24.36
N ASN A 121 -7.80 2.17 -24.10
CA ASN A 121 -7.24 3.48 -23.86
C ASN A 121 -5.85 3.59 -24.54
N PRO A 122 -5.78 4.02 -25.81
CA PRO A 122 -4.54 4.03 -26.59
C PRO A 122 -3.41 4.86 -25.98
N GLY A 123 -3.70 5.97 -25.30
CA GLY A 123 -2.69 6.87 -24.69
C GLY A 123 -1.88 6.22 -23.57
N VAL A 124 -2.38 5.14 -22.96
CA VAL A 124 -1.64 4.38 -21.93
C VAL A 124 -0.39 3.69 -22.50
N LYS A 125 -0.30 3.49 -23.84
CA LYS A 125 0.89 2.91 -24.51
C LYS A 125 2.19 3.57 -24.05
N TYR A 126 2.24 4.89 -24.02
CA TYR A 126 3.47 5.64 -23.68
C TYR A 126 3.89 5.43 -22.23
N THR A 127 2.93 5.37 -21.30
CA THR A 127 3.17 5.05 -19.89
C THR A 127 3.68 3.62 -19.70
N LEU A 128 3.13 2.64 -20.38
CA LEU A 128 3.60 1.24 -20.33
C LEU A 128 5.03 1.11 -20.86
N MET A 129 5.35 1.79 -21.98
CA MET A 129 6.69 1.79 -22.54
C MET A 129 7.72 2.43 -21.61
N SER A 130 7.37 3.55 -20.96
CA SER A 130 8.26 4.25 -20.03
C SER A 130 8.50 3.50 -18.71
N LEU A 131 7.53 2.68 -18.26
CA LEU A 131 7.62 1.85 -17.05
C LEU A 131 8.33 0.51 -17.30
N SER A 132 8.38 0.04 -18.55
CA SER A 132 8.92 -1.29 -18.83
C SER A 132 10.37 -1.49 -18.38
N PRO A 133 11.33 -0.55 -18.55
CA PRO A 133 12.70 -0.72 -18.06
C PRO A 133 12.78 -0.74 -16.52
N ALA A 134 11.84 -0.09 -15.82
CA ALA A 134 11.80 -0.08 -14.36
C ALA A 134 11.69 -1.50 -13.77
N ILE A 135 10.99 -2.42 -14.46
CA ILE A 135 10.81 -3.82 -14.05
C ILE A 135 12.16 -4.49 -13.80
N ILE A 136 13.14 -4.24 -14.67
CA ILE A 136 14.49 -4.82 -14.56
C ILE A 136 15.18 -4.33 -13.28
N PHE A 137 15.21 -3.01 -13.08
CA PHE A 137 15.90 -2.41 -11.94
C PHE A 137 15.22 -2.74 -10.61
N VAL A 138 13.89 -2.79 -10.58
CA VAL A 138 13.15 -3.19 -9.36
C VAL A 138 13.40 -4.65 -9.01
N ALA A 139 13.39 -5.56 -9.97
CA ALA A 139 13.67 -6.98 -9.71
C ALA A 139 15.10 -7.19 -9.20
N MET A 140 16.10 -6.53 -9.82
CA MET A 140 17.49 -6.58 -9.36
C MET A 140 17.67 -5.98 -7.96
N SER A 141 17.02 -4.84 -7.69
CA SER A 141 16.97 -4.23 -6.35
C SER A 141 16.33 -5.17 -5.33
N ALA A 142 15.24 -5.85 -5.69
CA ALA A 142 14.55 -6.79 -4.82
C ALA A 142 15.45 -7.96 -4.39
N VAL A 143 16.30 -8.45 -5.28
CA VAL A 143 17.28 -9.50 -4.96
C VAL A 143 18.31 -8.98 -3.95
N LEU A 144 18.88 -7.78 -4.15
CA LEU A 144 19.83 -7.17 -3.21
C LEU A 144 19.16 -6.88 -1.86
N ARG A 145 17.95 -6.35 -1.86
CA ARG A 145 17.15 -6.10 -0.66
C ARG A 145 16.93 -7.40 0.13
N GLY A 146 16.50 -8.47 -0.54
CA GLY A 146 16.31 -9.79 0.08
C GLY A 146 17.59 -10.36 0.67
N TYR A 147 18.73 -10.19 -0.02
CA TYR A 147 20.04 -10.62 0.45
C TYR A 147 20.46 -9.88 1.74
N PHE A 148 20.35 -8.53 1.76
CA PHE A 148 20.71 -7.73 2.93
C PHE A 148 19.79 -7.98 4.12
N VAL A 149 18.48 -8.12 3.89
CA VAL A 149 17.52 -8.47 4.95
C VAL A 149 17.84 -9.87 5.53
N GLY A 150 18.19 -10.83 4.67
CA GLY A 150 18.62 -12.17 5.08
C GLY A 150 19.93 -12.16 5.91
N MET A 151 20.78 -11.16 5.69
CA MET A 151 21.97 -10.89 6.49
C MET A 151 21.70 -10.01 7.75
N GLN A 152 20.42 -9.74 8.07
CA GLN A 152 19.98 -8.88 9.18
C GLN A 152 20.40 -7.41 9.05
N ASN A 153 20.55 -6.90 7.83
CA ASN A 153 20.76 -5.48 7.55
C ASN A 153 19.54 -4.87 6.87
N MET A 154 18.62 -4.35 7.67
CA MET A 154 17.38 -3.73 7.20
C MET A 154 17.55 -2.24 6.88
N MET A 155 18.61 -1.60 7.35
CA MET A 155 18.90 -0.17 7.14
C MET A 155 19.08 0.14 5.65
N GLU A 156 19.89 -0.64 4.96
CA GLU A 156 20.18 -0.40 3.54
C GLU A 156 18.98 -0.68 2.64
N TYR A 157 18.16 -1.66 3.03
CA TYR A 157 16.84 -1.87 2.41
C TYR A 157 15.99 -0.60 2.48
N SER A 158 15.84 -0.04 3.69
CA SER A 158 15.00 1.14 3.92
C SER A 158 15.55 2.41 3.26
N LYS A 159 16.86 2.63 3.33
CA LYS A 159 17.50 3.78 2.64
C LYS A 159 17.27 3.74 1.13
N ALA A 160 17.44 2.55 0.52
CA ALA A 160 17.20 2.41 -0.93
C ALA A 160 15.75 2.74 -1.31
N GLN A 161 14.76 2.32 -0.52
CA GLN A 161 13.36 2.62 -0.80
C GLN A 161 13.02 4.10 -0.63
N VAL A 162 13.56 4.76 0.42
CA VAL A 162 13.35 6.20 0.62
C VAL A 162 14.02 7.00 -0.49
N LEU A 163 15.26 6.63 -0.89
CA LEU A 163 15.96 7.25 -2.00
C LEU A 163 15.17 7.11 -3.31
N GLU A 164 14.67 5.89 -3.61
CA GLU A 164 13.82 5.63 -4.76
C GLU A 164 12.61 6.56 -4.79
N GLN A 165 11.92 6.72 -3.66
CA GLN A 165 10.72 7.56 -3.58
C GLN A 165 11.04 9.05 -3.74
N ILE A 166 12.12 9.53 -3.13
CA ILE A 166 12.55 10.94 -3.26
C ILE A 166 12.88 11.25 -4.72
N ILE A 167 13.69 10.40 -5.36
CA ILE A 167 14.07 10.56 -6.76
C ILE A 167 12.83 10.48 -7.66
N ASN A 168 11.94 9.50 -7.43
CA ASN A 168 10.69 9.42 -8.17
C ASN A 168 9.85 10.69 -8.06
N SER A 169 9.68 11.22 -6.85
CA SER A 169 8.88 12.42 -6.61
C SER A 169 9.48 13.65 -7.31
N ILE A 170 10.78 13.85 -7.20
CA ILE A 170 11.48 14.99 -7.81
C ILE A 170 11.43 14.90 -9.34
N PHE A 171 11.84 13.78 -9.91
CA PHE A 171 11.89 13.62 -11.37
C PHE A 171 10.50 13.54 -12.00
N SER A 172 9.47 13.01 -11.31
CA SER A 172 8.09 13.09 -11.80
C SER A 172 7.64 14.53 -12.01
N ILE A 173 7.92 15.42 -11.06
CA ILE A 173 7.58 16.84 -11.17
C ILE A 173 8.41 17.48 -12.29
N ILE A 174 9.72 17.25 -12.32
CA ILE A 174 10.61 17.83 -13.35
C ILE A 174 10.15 17.43 -14.75
N PHE A 175 9.90 16.14 -15.00
CA PHE A 175 9.50 15.69 -16.33
C PHE A 175 8.12 16.18 -16.75
N VAL A 176 7.16 16.28 -15.80
CA VAL A 176 5.87 16.91 -16.09
C VAL A 176 6.04 18.39 -16.47
N VAL A 177 6.86 19.13 -15.72
CA VAL A 177 7.14 20.56 -16.03
C VAL A 177 7.84 20.72 -17.37
N MET A 178 8.79 19.84 -17.71
CA MET A 178 9.49 19.88 -19.01
C MET A 178 8.57 19.57 -20.20
N LEU A 179 7.46 18.91 -19.96
CA LEU A 179 6.52 18.44 -20.98
C LEU A 179 5.17 19.20 -20.96
N LEU A 180 5.11 20.39 -20.34
CA LEU A 180 3.87 21.18 -20.23
C LEU A 180 3.23 21.54 -21.58
N ASP A 181 4.04 21.67 -22.63
CA ASP A 181 3.57 21.94 -23.99
C ASP A 181 3.17 20.68 -24.77
N SER A 182 3.23 19.51 -24.11
CA SER A 182 2.89 18.21 -24.70
C SER A 182 1.48 17.77 -24.31
N THR A 183 1.01 16.67 -24.91
CA THR A 183 -0.29 16.07 -24.60
C THR A 183 -0.28 15.37 -23.22
N PRO A 184 -1.44 15.21 -22.56
CA PRO A 184 -1.53 14.58 -21.22
C PRO A 184 -0.92 13.17 -21.15
N GLU A 185 -1.04 12.36 -22.22
CA GLU A 185 -0.44 11.03 -22.28
C GLU A 185 1.09 11.06 -22.31
N ILE A 186 1.69 12.05 -22.98
CA ILE A 186 3.17 12.23 -23.02
C ILE A 186 3.66 12.74 -21.65
N MET A 187 2.96 13.67 -21.03
CA MET A 187 3.25 14.13 -19.67
C MET A 187 3.17 12.96 -18.67
N ALA A 188 2.17 12.11 -18.78
CA ALA A 188 2.03 10.91 -17.95
C ALA A 188 3.17 9.92 -18.16
N ALA A 189 3.60 9.73 -19.41
CA ALA A 189 4.77 8.92 -19.74
C ALA A 189 6.06 9.51 -19.15
N GLY A 190 6.24 10.81 -19.19
CA GLY A 190 7.35 11.51 -18.54
C GLY A 190 7.36 11.29 -17.04
N SER A 191 6.20 11.48 -16.38
CA SER A 191 6.06 11.24 -14.94
C SER A 191 6.35 9.79 -14.55
N THR A 192 5.94 8.83 -15.37
CA THR A 192 6.24 7.40 -15.14
C THR A 192 7.66 7.00 -15.50
N LEU A 193 8.33 7.69 -16.43
CA LEU A 193 9.75 7.52 -16.68
C LEU A 193 10.61 7.83 -15.45
N ALA A 194 10.16 8.77 -14.60
CA ALA A 194 10.78 9.04 -13.31
C ALA A 194 10.87 7.79 -12.43
N THR A 195 9.89 6.87 -12.51
CA THR A 195 9.93 5.58 -11.80
C THR A 195 11.10 4.71 -12.29
N THR A 196 11.40 4.71 -13.57
CA THR A 196 12.58 4.02 -14.14
C THR A 196 13.89 4.62 -13.62
N VAL A 197 14.00 5.96 -13.60
CA VAL A 197 15.16 6.68 -13.04
C VAL A 197 15.32 6.38 -11.55
N ALA A 198 14.23 6.41 -10.79
CA ALA A 198 14.23 6.12 -9.37
C ALA A 198 14.65 4.67 -9.05
N ALA A 199 14.07 3.70 -9.76
CA ALA A 199 14.40 2.29 -9.60
C ALA A 199 15.86 1.99 -9.94
N SER A 200 16.39 2.60 -11.03
CA SER A 200 17.79 2.50 -11.40
C SER A 200 18.71 3.08 -10.34
N SER A 201 18.35 4.23 -9.77
CA SER A 201 19.11 4.88 -8.69
C SER A 201 19.15 4.06 -7.40
N ALA A 202 18.03 3.46 -7.01
CA ALA A 202 17.96 2.54 -5.87
C ALA A 202 18.80 1.28 -6.10
N PHE A 203 18.75 0.72 -7.30
CA PHE A 203 19.60 -0.41 -7.69
C PHE A 203 21.08 -0.04 -7.61
N LEU A 204 21.48 1.08 -8.21
CA LEU A 204 22.86 1.56 -8.19
C LEU A 204 23.34 1.80 -6.76
N TYR A 205 22.53 2.42 -5.91
CA TYR A 205 22.85 2.59 -4.48
C TYR A 205 23.17 1.25 -3.80
N LEU A 206 22.29 0.26 -3.95
CA LEU A 206 22.48 -1.07 -3.36
C LEU A 206 23.68 -1.80 -3.95
N LEU A 207 23.92 -1.65 -5.25
CA LEU A 207 25.06 -2.25 -5.94
C LEU A 207 26.38 -1.62 -5.48
N ILE A 208 26.45 -0.30 -5.34
CA ILE A 208 27.60 0.41 -4.80
C ILE A 208 27.88 -0.06 -3.37
N PHE A 209 26.84 -0.15 -2.53
CA PHE A 209 26.98 -0.66 -1.17
C PHE A 209 27.49 -2.11 -1.16
N TYR A 210 26.95 -2.98 -1.99
CA TYR A 210 27.44 -4.36 -2.15
C TYR A 210 28.91 -4.38 -2.56
N ASN A 211 29.30 -3.60 -3.59
CA ASN A 211 30.68 -3.57 -4.10
C ASN A 211 31.69 -3.04 -3.05
N LYS A 212 31.30 -2.03 -2.26
CA LYS A 212 32.15 -1.51 -1.16
C LYS A 212 32.40 -2.58 -0.09
N ASN A 213 31.44 -3.44 0.20
CA ASN A 213 31.53 -4.49 1.22
C ASN A 213 31.94 -5.86 0.63
N LYS A 214 32.13 -5.96 -0.70
CA LYS A 214 32.38 -7.22 -1.40
C LYS A 214 33.61 -7.98 -0.86
N LYS A 215 34.68 -7.27 -0.55
CA LYS A 215 35.91 -7.87 0.00
C LYS A 215 35.64 -8.53 1.37
N ASP A 216 34.93 -7.85 2.24
CA ASP A 216 34.61 -8.34 3.58
C ASP A 216 33.63 -9.54 3.48
N ILE A 217 32.57 -9.42 2.66
CA ILE A 217 31.63 -10.52 2.40
C ILE A 217 32.38 -11.74 1.84
N TRP A 218 33.30 -11.53 0.89
CA TRP A 218 34.04 -12.62 0.27
C TRP A 218 35.01 -13.29 1.24
N ASN A 219 35.68 -12.51 2.11
CA ASN A 219 36.54 -13.04 3.15
C ASN A 219 35.75 -13.89 4.15
N GLU A 220 34.56 -13.45 4.55
CA GLU A 220 33.66 -14.22 5.40
C GLU A 220 33.19 -15.51 4.72
N VAL A 221 32.88 -15.46 3.41
CA VAL A 221 32.50 -16.63 2.60
C VAL A 221 33.66 -17.63 2.50
N LYS A 222 34.90 -17.17 2.31
CA LYS A 222 36.07 -18.04 2.27
C LYS A 222 36.37 -18.73 3.61
N LYS A 223 36.14 -18.01 4.72
CA LYS A 223 36.39 -18.52 6.09
C LYS A 223 35.27 -19.42 6.61
N SER A 224 34.11 -19.50 5.92
CA SER A 224 33.00 -20.33 6.37
C SER A 224 33.32 -21.82 6.21
N GLU A 225 32.75 -22.63 7.10
CA GLU A 225 32.84 -24.10 7.03
C GLU A 225 32.38 -24.64 5.67
N LYS A 226 32.96 -25.77 5.27
CA LYS A 226 32.62 -26.40 3.97
C LYS A 226 31.34 -27.24 4.14
N PHE A 227 30.20 -26.61 3.90
CA PHE A 227 28.93 -27.31 3.77
C PHE A 227 28.73 -27.84 2.34
N ALA A 228 27.93 -28.88 2.21
CA ALA A 228 27.47 -29.36 0.89
C ALA A 228 26.56 -28.29 0.27
N VAL A 229 27.02 -27.69 -0.84
CA VAL A 229 26.30 -26.58 -1.49
C VAL A 229 25.37 -27.15 -2.57
N ASP A 230 24.09 -26.86 -2.45
CA ASP A 230 23.06 -27.26 -3.44
C ASP A 230 23.45 -26.82 -4.87
N SER A 231 23.07 -27.63 -5.86
CA SER A 231 23.26 -27.27 -7.27
C SER A 231 22.44 -26.03 -7.65
N THR A 232 22.93 -25.26 -8.65
CA THR A 232 22.23 -24.04 -9.12
C THR A 232 20.79 -24.33 -9.55
N LYS A 233 20.54 -25.46 -10.22
CA LYS A 233 19.20 -25.91 -10.64
C LYS A 233 18.29 -26.16 -9.42
N LYS A 234 18.80 -26.80 -8.36
CA LYS A 234 18.05 -27.06 -7.13
C LYS A 234 17.71 -25.75 -6.41
N ILE A 235 18.66 -24.80 -6.36
CA ILE A 235 18.44 -23.46 -5.78
C ILE A 235 17.38 -22.70 -6.60
N ALA A 236 17.48 -22.68 -7.94
CA ALA A 236 16.50 -22.02 -8.79
C ALA A 236 15.09 -22.59 -8.61
N LYS A 237 14.95 -23.93 -8.55
CA LYS A 237 13.67 -24.58 -8.26
C LYS A 237 13.10 -24.16 -6.89
N LYS A 238 13.94 -24.10 -5.85
CA LYS A 238 13.53 -23.62 -4.52
C LYS A 238 13.08 -22.17 -4.56
N LEU A 239 13.84 -21.29 -5.23
CA LEU A 239 13.50 -19.87 -5.37
C LEU A 239 12.11 -19.69 -6.00
N ILE A 240 11.84 -20.35 -7.12
CA ILE A 240 10.53 -20.27 -7.80
C ILE A 240 9.42 -20.85 -6.92
N SER A 241 9.63 -22.02 -6.32
CA SER A 241 8.62 -22.72 -5.51
C SER A 241 8.22 -21.95 -4.24
N TYR A 242 9.08 -21.07 -3.72
CA TYR A 242 8.74 -20.19 -2.61
C TYR A 242 8.23 -18.81 -3.07
N ALA A 243 8.81 -18.24 -4.15
CA ALA A 243 8.43 -16.90 -4.60
C ALA A 243 6.96 -16.85 -5.06
N ILE A 244 6.49 -17.84 -5.82
CA ILE A 244 5.12 -17.86 -6.34
C ILE A 244 4.07 -17.86 -5.20
N PRO A 245 4.09 -18.81 -4.24
CA PRO A 245 3.10 -18.80 -3.16
C PRO A 245 3.13 -17.55 -2.28
N ILE A 246 4.33 -17.00 -2.01
CA ILE A 246 4.48 -15.79 -1.21
C ILE A 246 3.88 -14.58 -1.93
N SER A 247 3.95 -14.55 -3.26
CA SER A 247 3.42 -13.45 -4.08
C SER A 247 1.91 -13.51 -4.30
N LEU A 248 1.28 -14.69 -4.18
CA LEU A 248 -0.14 -14.87 -4.54
C LEU A 248 -1.06 -13.82 -3.90
N GLY A 249 -0.87 -13.51 -2.63
CA GLY A 249 -1.65 -12.49 -1.95
C GLY A 249 -1.51 -11.10 -2.58
N SER A 250 -0.29 -10.70 -2.91
CA SER A 250 0.00 -9.40 -3.54
C SER A 250 -0.51 -9.32 -4.97
N VAL A 251 -0.45 -10.43 -5.71
CA VAL A 251 -1.00 -10.53 -7.08
C VAL A 251 -2.52 -10.34 -7.06
N VAL A 252 -3.23 -10.98 -6.12
CA VAL A 252 -4.71 -10.85 -6.02
C VAL A 252 -5.10 -9.41 -5.68
N VAL A 253 -4.34 -8.73 -4.81
CA VAL A 253 -4.58 -7.31 -4.51
C VAL A 253 -4.37 -6.45 -5.76
N ALA A 254 -3.29 -6.67 -6.50
CA ALA A 254 -3.00 -5.94 -7.73
C ALA A 254 -4.04 -6.20 -8.84
N LEU A 255 -4.56 -7.42 -8.93
CA LEU A 255 -5.64 -7.77 -9.87
C LEU A 255 -6.91 -6.95 -9.66
N SER A 256 -7.25 -6.57 -8.43
CA SER A 256 -8.42 -5.70 -8.16
C SER A 256 -8.32 -4.36 -8.86
N GLY A 257 -7.12 -3.75 -8.93
CA GLY A 257 -6.89 -2.50 -9.69
C GLY A 257 -7.00 -2.72 -11.21
N VAL A 258 -6.47 -3.85 -11.71
CA VAL A 258 -6.55 -4.19 -13.14
C VAL A 258 -8.00 -4.44 -13.58
N ILE A 259 -8.86 -4.96 -12.71
CA ILE A 259 -10.30 -5.10 -13.00
C ILE A 259 -10.91 -3.74 -13.35
N ASP A 260 -10.61 -2.69 -12.58
CA ASP A 260 -11.09 -1.35 -12.91
C ASP A 260 -10.56 -0.85 -14.25
N LEU A 261 -9.28 -1.09 -14.55
CA LEU A 261 -8.70 -0.70 -15.84
C LEU A 261 -9.44 -1.30 -17.04
N VAL A 262 -9.73 -2.59 -16.95
CA VAL A 262 -10.35 -3.35 -18.06
C VAL A 262 -11.84 -3.04 -18.19
N THR A 263 -12.53 -2.80 -17.07
CA THR A 263 -14.00 -2.70 -17.08
C THR A 263 -14.50 -1.26 -17.08
N VAL A 264 -13.79 -0.32 -16.46
CA VAL A 264 -14.30 1.04 -16.29
C VAL A 264 -14.19 1.84 -17.59
N MET A 265 -13.03 1.82 -18.27
CA MET A 265 -12.87 2.58 -19.52
C MET A 265 -13.83 2.14 -20.60
N ASP A 266 -13.97 0.83 -20.83
CA ASP A 266 -14.93 0.27 -21.78
C ASP A 266 -16.38 0.59 -21.37
N GLY A 267 -16.67 0.50 -20.06
CA GLY A 267 -17.99 0.79 -19.51
C GLY A 267 -18.40 2.27 -19.64
N LEU A 268 -17.47 3.20 -19.38
CA LEU A 268 -17.73 4.64 -19.52
C LEU A 268 -17.96 5.06 -20.98
N GLN A 269 -17.22 4.46 -21.92
CA GLN A 269 -17.45 4.68 -23.34
C GLN A 269 -18.82 4.13 -23.78
N LYS A 270 -19.22 2.96 -23.29
CA LYS A 270 -20.57 2.40 -23.51
C LYS A 270 -21.68 3.21 -22.84
N PHE A 271 -21.39 3.89 -21.74
CA PHE A 271 -22.30 4.83 -21.08
C PHE A 271 -22.57 6.07 -21.95
N GLY A 272 -21.68 6.38 -22.90
CA GLY A 272 -21.84 7.48 -23.85
C GLY A 272 -20.79 8.59 -23.73
N TYR A 273 -19.77 8.42 -22.88
CA TYR A 273 -18.65 9.37 -22.82
C TYR A 273 -17.70 9.16 -24.00
N ASN A 274 -17.16 10.26 -24.55
CA ASN A 274 -16.01 10.18 -25.44
C ASN A 274 -14.75 9.75 -24.67
N LEU A 275 -13.68 9.43 -25.37
CA LEU A 275 -12.45 8.92 -24.75
C LEU A 275 -11.83 9.94 -23.76
N GLU A 276 -11.85 11.21 -24.08
CA GLU A 276 -11.32 12.30 -23.26
C GLU A 276 -12.08 12.41 -21.93
N THR A 277 -13.41 12.56 -21.99
CA THR A 277 -14.27 12.62 -20.79
C THR A 277 -14.16 11.33 -19.95
N ALA A 278 -14.09 10.16 -20.60
CA ALA A 278 -13.90 8.90 -19.88
C ALA A 278 -12.56 8.88 -19.13
N ASN A 279 -11.48 9.40 -19.73
CA ASN A 279 -10.18 9.56 -19.07
C ASN A 279 -10.24 10.54 -17.91
N GLU A 280 -10.89 11.69 -18.06
CA GLU A 280 -11.08 12.65 -16.96
C GLU A 280 -11.79 12.00 -15.77
N LYS A 281 -12.94 11.35 -16.00
CA LYS A 281 -13.71 10.69 -14.93
C LYS A 281 -12.95 9.56 -14.24
N PHE A 282 -12.24 8.75 -15.03
CA PHE A 282 -11.41 7.68 -14.46
C PHE A 282 -10.16 8.21 -13.77
N GLY A 283 -9.57 9.28 -14.29
CA GLY A 283 -8.44 9.98 -13.69
C GLY A 283 -8.75 10.57 -12.31
N ILE A 284 -9.97 11.06 -12.08
CA ILE A 284 -10.44 11.51 -10.76
C ILE A 284 -10.36 10.36 -9.75
N LEU A 285 -10.83 9.18 -10.12
CA LEU A 285 -10.76 8.00 -9.25
C LEU A 285 -9.32 7.63 -8.92
N LEU A 286 -8.47 7.43 -9.94
CA LEU A 286 -7.09 6.97 -9.78
C LEU A 286 -6.15 8.05 -9.19
N GLY A 287 -6.37 9.31 -9.55
CA GLY A 287 -5.47 10.42 -9.26
C GLY A 287 -5.79 11.19 -7.98
N LYS A 288 -7.04 11.18 -7.54
CA LYS A 288 -7.50 11.96 -6.37
C LYS A 288 -8.10 11.07 -5.29
N VAL A 289 -9.14 10.30 -5.65
CA VAL A 289 -9.93 9.52 -4.68
C VAL A 289 -9.10 8.40 -4.07
N ASP A 290 -8.41 7.59 -4.88
CA ASP A 290 -7.58 6.47 -4.41
C ASP A 290 -6.40 6.94 -3.55
N ILE A 291 -5.79 8.08 -3.92
CA ILE A 291 -4.67 8.66 -3.18
C ILE A 291 -5.10 9.10 -1.78
N LEU A 292 -6.25 9.76 -1.66
CA LEU A 292 -6.80 10.19 -0.36
C LEU A 292 -7.18 8.99 0.51
N ASN A 293 -7.79 7.96 -0.08
CA ASN A 293 -8.13 6.73 0.62
C ASN A 293 -6.90 5.92 1.05
N ALA A 294 -5.78 6.01 0.33
CA ALA A 294 -4.55 5.28 0.65
C ALA A 294 -3.87 5.77 1.94
N VAL A 295 -4.09 7.03 2.37
CA VAL A 295 -3.47 7.59 3.57
C VAL A 295 -3.89 6.84 4.84
N PRO A 296 -5.18 6.68 5.18
CA PRO A 296 -5.61 5.89 6.34
C PRO A 296 -5.18 4.43 6.28
N LEU A 297 -5.22 3.82 5.09
CA LEU A 297 -4.82 2.43 4.89
C LEU A 297 -3.36 2.19 5.26
N SER A 298 -2.48 3.13 4.93
CA SER A 298 -1.04 3.03 5.19
C SER A 298 -0.70 3.07 6.68
N ILE A 299 -1.48 3.80 7.49
CA ILE A 299 -1.30 3.85 8.95
C ILE A 299 -1.54 2.47 9.58
N ASN A 300 -2.56 1.75 9.11
CA ASN A 300 -2.93 0.46 9.67
C ASN A 300 -1.98 -0.71 9.26
N VAL A 301 -1.29 -0.60 8.14
CA VAL A 301 -0.36 -1.66 7.67
C VAL A 301 0.66 -2.02 8.75
N ALA A 302 1.16 -1.04 9.48
CA ALA A 302 2.13 -1.25 10.55
C ALA A 302 1.59 -2.18 11.66
N PHE A 303 0.34 -1.99 12.07
CA PHE A 303 -0.31 -2.83 13.08
C PHE A 303 -0.55 -4.25 12.56
N SER A 304 -1.00 -4.38 11.33
CA SER A 304 -1.25 -5.67 10.68
C SER A 304 0.04 -6.51 10.58
N VAL A 305 1.13 -5.91 10.13
CA VAL A 305 2.43 -6.60 9.97
C VAL A 305 3.00 -7.02 11.33
N ALA A 306 2.89 -6.17 12.36
CA ALA A 306 3.36 -6.49 13.70
C ALA A 306 2.55 -7.62 14.37
N LEU A 307 1.29 -7.79 14.00
CA LEU A 307 0.40 -8.81 14.57
C LEU A 307 0.82 -10.23 14.19
N VAL A 308 1.34 -10.44 12.98
CA VAL A 308 1.71 -11.77 12.46
C VAL A 308 2.73 -12.50 13.36
N PRO A 309 3.92 -11.95 13.65
CA PRO A 309 4.90 -12.64 14.48
C PRO A 309 4.42 -12.80 15.92
N PHE A 310 3.62 -11.84 16.43
CA PHE A 310 3.08 -11.91 17.78
C PHE A 310 2.14 -13.10 17.94
N ILE A 311 1.17 -13.28 17.03
CA ILE A 311 0.23 -14.40 17.05
C ILE A 311 0.97 -15.72 16.87
N SER A 312 1.92 -15.79 15.93
CA SER A 312 2.71 -17.00 15.70
C SER A 312 3.48 -17.43 16.96
N ALA A 313 4.07 -16.46 17.68
CA ALA A 313 4.78 -16.73 18.93
C ALA A 313 3.84 -17.17 20.07
N ALA A 314 2.67 -16.53 20.22
CA ALA A 314 1.67 -16.90 21.21
C ALA A 314 1.14 -18.31 20.96
N MET A 315 0.89 -18.66 19.70
CA MET A 315 0.44 -20.00 19.31
C MET A 315 1.49 -21.07 19.54
N ALA A 316 2.78 -20.78 19.27
CA ALA A 316 3.88 -21.70 19.55
C ALA A 316 4.03 -22.00 21.06
N LYS A 317 3.63 -21.06 21.93
CA LYS A 317 3.57 -21.24 23.40
C LYS A 317 2.27 -21.90 23.88
N GLY A 318 1.34 -22.23 22.98
CA GLY A 318 0.02 -22.77 23.34
C GLY A 318 -0.94 -21.74 23.95
N ASN A 319 -0.58 -20.45 24.01
CA ASN A 319 -1.36 -19.40 24.64
C ASN A 319 -2.38 -18.76 23.69
N LYS A 320 -3.42 -19.51 23.35
CA LYS A 320 -4.49 -19.05 22.46
C LYS A 320 -5.24 -17.84 23.02
N LYS A 321 -5.40 -17.72 24.34
CA LYS A 321 -6.11 -16.61 24.99
C LYS A 321 -5.37 -15.29 24.76
N GLU A 322 -4.06 -15.29 24.86
CA GLU A 322 -3.22 -14.12 24.59
C GLU A 322 -3.32 -13.68 23.12
N ALA A 323 -3.26 -14.66 22.16
CA ALA A 323 -3.43 -14.37 20.74
C ALA A 323 -4.79 -13.70 20.45
N VAL A 324 -5.89 -14.22 21.00
CA VAL A 324 -7.23 -13.64 20.85
C VAL A 324 -7.33 -12.24 21.46
N GLY A 325 -6.76 -12.02 22.64
CA GLY A 325 -6.71 -10.69 23.27
C GLY A 325 -6.03 -9.65 22.38
N LYS A 326 -4.90 -10.02 21.76
CA LYS A 326 -4.18 -9.13 20.84
C LYS A 326 -4.93 -8.88 19.53
N ILE A 327 -5.64 -9.87 19.00
CA ILE A 327 -6.49 -9.69 17.82
C ILE A 327 -7.60 -8.69 18.11
N ASN A 328 -8.32 -8.87 19.23
CA ASN A 328 -9.39 -7.96 19.62
C ASN A 328 -8.86 -6.53 19.83
N TYR A 329 -7.72 -6.39 20.52
CA TYR A 329 -7.07 -5.09 20.65
C TYR A 329 -6.72 -4.46 19.31
N SER A 330 -6.09 -5.23 18.39
CA SER A 330 -5.72 -4.71 17.06
C SER A 330 -6.95 -4.34 16.23
N LEU A 331 -8.03 -5.13 16.26
CA LEU A 331 -9.28 -4.80 15.58
C LEU A 331 -9.91 -3.52 16.14
N LYS A 332 -9.86 -3.32 17.47
CA LYS A 332 -10.32 -2.10 18.12
C LYS A 332 -9.53 -0.87 17.67
N VAL A 333 -8.18 -0.98 17.64
CA VAL A 333 -7.30 0.09 17.15
C VAL A 333 -7.57 0.38 15.66
N SER A 334 -7.76 -0.67 14.85
CA SER A 334 -8.12 -0.52 13.43
C SER A 334 -9.45 0.23 13.26
N SER A 335 -10.46 -0.08 14.07
CA SER A 335 -11.75 0.64 14.07
C SER A 335 -11.60 2.09 14.50
N LEU A 336 -10.74 2.37 15.50
CA LEU A 336 -10.43 3.72 15.96
C LEU A 336 -9.71 4.57 14.91
N ILE A 337 -9.05 3.97 13.94
CA ILE A 337 -8.42 4.67 12.80
C ILE A 337 -9.42 4.79 11.64
N ALA A 338 -10.06 3.70 11.27
CA ALA A 338 -10.87 3.60 10.06
C ALA A 338 -12.13 4.47 10.11
N LEU A 339 -12.88 4.41 11.22
CA LEU A 339 -14.18 5.10 11.35
C LEU A 339 -14.03 6.62 11.24
N PRO A 340 -13.18 7.30 12.04
CA PRO A 340 -13.05 8.76 11.95
C PRO A 340 -12.46 9.21 10.61
N CYS A 341 -11.55 8.44 10.01
CA CYS A 341 -11.02 8.76 8.68
C CYS A 341 -12.11 8.67 7.61
N ALA A 342 -12.94 7.63 7.60
CA ALA A 342 -14.02 7.50 6.64
C ALA A 342 -15.06 8.63 6.80
N VAL A 343 -15.52 8.89 8.02
CA VAL A 343 -16.50 9.97 8.30
C VAL A 343 -15.90 11.35 8.04
N GLY A 344 -14.64 11.59 8.41
CA GLY A 344 -13.94 12.84 8.14
C GLY A 344 -13.82 13.13 6.64
N LEU A 345 -13.40 12.14 5.85
CA LEU A 345 -13.31 12.26 4.38
C LEU A 345 -14.70 12.42 3.75
N PHE A 346 -15.72 11.75 4.26
CA PHE A 346 -17.10 11.92 3.80
C PHE A 346 -17.62 13.34 3.99
N LEU A 347 -17.46 13.88 5.20
CA LEU A 347 -17.98 15.21 5.56
C LEU A 347 -17.18 16.34 4.92
N LEU A 348 -15.88 16.19 4.80
CA LEU A 348 -14.96 17.21 4.30
C LEU A 348 -14.49 16.94 2.85
N ALA A 349 -15.13 16.04 2.10
CA ALA A 349 -14.72 15.69 0.75
C ALA A 349 -14.54 16.92 -0.15
N ARG A 350 -15.57 17.78 -0.25
CA ARG A 350 -15.51 19.00 -1.06
C ARG A 350 -14.47 20.03 -0.56
N PRO A 351 -14.43 20.41 0.72
CA PRO A 351 -13.36 21.27 1.25
C PRO A 351 -11.95 20.73 0.99
N ILE A 352 -11.74 19.42 1.16
CA ILE A 352 -10.44 18.77 0.90
C ILE A 352 -10.06 18.83 -0.58
N PHE A 353 -11.01 18.57 -1.49
CA PHE A 353 -10.76 18.68 -2.93
C PHE A 353 -10.39 20.10 -3.33
N MET A 354 -11.11 21.11 -2.82
CA MET A 354 -10.80 22.51 -3.06
C MET A 354 -9.46 22.95 -2.44
N LEU A 355 -9.03 22.30 -1.35
CA LEU A 355 -7.74 22.57 -0.72
C LEU A 355 -6.58 21.96 -1.49
N LEU A 356 -6.71 20.69 -1.89
CA LEU A 356 -5.60 19.92 -2.45
C LEU A 356 -5.52 20.00 -3.98
N PHE A 357 -6.67 20.18 -4.64
CA PHE A 357 -6.80 20.22 -6.09
C PHE A 357 -7.54 21.49 -6.56
N PRO A 358 -7.04 22.71 -6.22
CA PRO A 358 -7.74 23.96 -6.52
C PRO A 358 -7.97 24.17 -8.01
N ASN A 359 -7.10 23.67 -8.87
CA ASN A 359 -7.20 23.79 -10.33
C ASN A 359 -8.10 22.72 -10.99
N ALA A 360 -8.49 21.68 -10.24
CA ALA A 360 -9.35 20.59 -10.70
C ALA A 360 -10.17 20.01 -9.54
N PRO A 361 -11.11 20.78 -8.93
CA PRO A 361 -11.78 20.41 -7.68
C PRO A 361 -12.91 19.39 -7.86
N GLU A 362 -13.10 18.85 -9.05
CA GLU A 362 -14.15 17.88 -9.34
C GLU A 362 -13.88 16.50 -8.72
N GLY A 363 -14.96 15.75 -8.45
CA GLY A 363 -14.90 14.36 -7.98
C GLY A 363 -15.12 14.16 -6.47
N ALA A 364 -15.42 15.21 -5.71
CA ALA A 364 -15.69 15.09 -4.28
C ALA A 364 -16.80 14.08 -3.95
N HIS A 365 -17.83 13.97 -4.80
CA HIS A 365 -18.92 12.99 -4.67
C HIS A 365 -18.42 11.55 -4.78
N LEU A 366 -17.42 11.28 -5.61
CA LEU A 366 -16.81 9.96 -5.73
C LEU A 366 -16.04 9.59 -4.47
N LEU A 367 -15.34 10.56 -3.85
CA LEU A 367 -14.69 10.37 -2.55
C LEU A 367 -15.73 10.06 -1.45
N GLN A 368 -16.86 10.79 -1.42
CA GLN A 368 -17.93 10.54 -0.45
C GLN A 368 -18.47 9.12 -0.53
N VAL A 369 -18.54 8.54 -1.71
CA VAL A 369 -18.95 7.15 -1.90
C VAL A 369 -17.83 6.19 -1.53
N GLN A 370 -16.64 6.39 -2.06
CA GLN A 370 -15.56 5.42 -1.95
C GLN A 370 -14.88 5.40 -0.58
N CYS A 371 -14.90 6.49 0.20
CA CYS A 371 -14.24 6.54 1.52
C CYS A 371 -14.74 5.48 2.51
N TRP A 372 -15.96 4.98 2.35
CA TRP A 372 -16.50 3.89 3.17
C TRP A 372 -15.71 2.58 3.03
N MET A 373 -14.98 2.38 1.92
CA MET A 373 -14.09 1.24 1.77
C MET A 373 -13.00 1.19 2.85
N ILE A 374 -12.61 2.37 3.41
CA ILE A 374 -11.54 2.47 4.43
C ILE A 374 -11.88 1.60 5.63
N ILE A 375 -13.15 1.59 6.07
CA ILE A 375 -13.60 0.79 7.21
C ILE A 375 -13.31 -0.68 6.96
N PHE A 376 -13.75 -1.19 5.83
CA PHE A 376 -13.61 -2.61 5.49
C PHE A 376 -12.17 -2.99 5.19
N SER A 377 -11.44 -2.14 4.46
CA SER A 377 -10.03 -2.40 4.10
C SER A 377 -9.11 -2.44 5.32
N VAL A 378 -9.25 -1.47 6.25
CA VAL A 378 -8.42 -1.38 7.46
C VAL A 378 -8.68 -2.56 8.39
N ILE A 379 -9.97 -2.93 8.58
CA ILE A 379 -10.34 -4.10 9.37
C ILE A 379 -9.83 -5.39 8.70
N ALA A 380 -10.01 -5.52 7.38
CA ALA A 380 -9.55 -6.68 6.63
C ALA A 380 -8.03 -6.87 6.72
N GLN A 381 -7.23 -5.81 6.63
CA GLN A 381 -5.78 -5.88 6.80
C GLN A 381 -5.40 -6.53 8.15
N THR A 382 -6.07 -6.16 9.23
CA THR A 382 -5.83 -6.73 10.56
C THR A 382 -6.28 -8.19 10.64
N LEU A 383 -7.42 -8.53 10.05
CA LEU A 383 -7.89 -9.93 9.94
C LEU A 383 -6.92 -10.79 9.12
N TYR A 384 -6.36 -10.24 8.03
CA TYR A 384 -5.36 -10.93 7.21
C TYR A 384 -4.08 -11.20 8.00
N GLY A 385 -3.58 -10.20 8.75
CA GLY A 385 -2.44 -10.39 9.64
C GLY A 385 -2.69 -11.48 10.69
N ALA A 386 -3.89 -11.50 11.29
CA ALA A 386 -4.28 -12.54 12.23
C ALA A 386 -4.33 -13.93 11.60
N LEU A 387 -4.98 -14.09 10.45
CA LEU A 387 -5.06 -15.36 9.72
C LEU A 387 -3.67 -15.86 9.31
N GLN A 388 -2.80 -14.98 8.81
CA GLN A 388 -1.41 -15.33 8.49
C GLN A 388 -0.63 -15.78 9.73
N GLY A 389 -0.81 -15.11 10.87
CA GLY A 389 -0.22 -15.49 12.15
C GLY A 389 -0.65 -16.88 12.63
N PHE A 390 -1.86 -17.33 12.29
CA PHE A 390 -2.34 -18.70 12.51
C PHE A 390 -1.89 -19.70 11.44
N GLY A 391 -1.05 -19.30 10.50
CA GLY A 391 -0.59 -20.15 9.39
C GLY A 391 -1.62 -20.33 8.27
N LYS A 392 -2.75 -19.61 8.30
CA LYS A 392 -3.79 -19.66 7.27
C LYS A 392 -3.51 -18.67 6.14
N ILE A 393 -2.35 -18.78 5.51
CA ILE A 393 -1.77 -17.81 4.57
C ILE A 393 -2.64 -17.63 3.31
N TYR A 394 -3.35 -18.67 2.85
CA TYR A 394 -4.14 -18.62 1.62
C TYR A 394 -5.53 -17.99 1.78
N ILE A 395 -6.09 -17.99 3.00
CA ILE A 395 -7.46 -17.48 3.23
C ILE A 395 -7.63 -16.03 2.81
N PRO A 396 -6.73 -15.08 3.15
CA PRO A 396 -6.83 -13.70 2.68
C PRO A 396 -6.93 -13.58 1.15
N GLY A 397 -6.08 -14.33 0.43
CA GLY A 397 -6.10 -14.35 -1.03
C GLY A 397 -7.43 -14.85 -1.61
N ILE A 398 -8.03 -15.88 -1.01
CA ILE A 398 -9.33 -16.42 -1.43
C ILE A 398 -10.45 -15.38 -1.19
N CYS A 399 -10.45 -14.72 -0.02
CA CYS A 399 -11.44 -13.70 0.29
C CYS A 399 -11.38 -12.52 -0.70
N LEU A 400 -10.17 -12.07 -1.03
CA LEU A 400 -9.94 -11.02 -2.02
C LEU A 400 -10.35 -11.47 -3.43
N ALA A 401 -10.05 -12.71 -3.82
CA ALA A 401 -10.42 -13.23 -5.14
C ALA A 401 -11.94 -13.30 -5.33
N ILE A 402 -12.68 -13.75 -4.31
CA ILE A 402 -14.16 -13.77 -4.36
C ILE A 402 -14.70 -12.34 -4.52
N GLY A 403 -14.20 -11.39 -3.72
CA GLY A 403 -14.57 -9.98 -3.86
C GLY A 403 -14.28 -9.42 -5.26
N ALA A 404 -13.12 -9.77 -5.83
CA ALA A 404 -12.68 -9.34 -7.15
C ALA A 404 -13.60 -9.85 -8.27
N VAL A 405 -14.04 -11.10 -8.20
CA VAL A 405 -15.02 -11.66 -9.16
C VAL A 405 -16.36 -10.90 -9.10
N VAL A 406 -16.84 -10.61 -7.89
CA VAL A 406 -18.07 -9.83 -7.73
C VAL A 406 -17.90 -8.40 -8.27
N LYS A 407 -16.76 -7.73 -7.96
CA LYS A 407 -16.44 -6.40 -8.47
C LYS A 407 -16.43 -6.38 -10.01
N TYR A 408 -15.78 -7.36 -10.63
CA TYR A 408 -15.75 -7.49 -12.09
C TYR A 408 -17.16 -7.58 -12.68
N ALA A 409 -17.99 -8.48 -12.17
CA ALA A 409 -19.35 -8.66 -12.64
C ALA A 409 -20.19 -7.38 -12.49
N LEU A 410 -20.11 -6.72 -11.33
CA LEU A 410 -20.84 -5.48 -11.08
C LEU A 410 -20.35 -4.33 -11.99
N ASN A 411 -19.03 -4.19 -12.20
CA ASN A 411 -18.52 -3.17 -13.11
C ASN A 411 -19.00 -3.39 -14.54
N VAL A 412 -18.89 -4.61 -15.07
CA VAL A 412 -19.32 -4.92 -16.45
C VAL A 412 -20.81 -4.64 -16.69
N ILE A 413 -21.65 -4.91 -15.68
CA ILE A 413 -23.10 -4.72 -15.81
C ILE A 413 -23.48 -3.25 -15.59
N PHE A 414 -22.98 -2.62 -14.54
CA PHE A 414 -23.52 -1.35 -14.06
C PHE A 414 -22.75 -0.11 -14.52
N VAL A 415 -21.46 -0.19 -14.87
CA VAL A 415 -20.73 0.99 -15.38
C VAL A 415 -21.36 1.53 -16.67
N PRO A 416 -21.75 0.69 -17.66
CA PRO A 416 -22.45 1.16 -18.84
C PRO A 416 -23.83 1.79 -18.57
N MET A 417 -24.42 1.57 -17.39
CA MET A 417 -25.75 2.06 -17.03
C MET A 417 -25.72 3.33 -16.17
N TYR A 418 -24.73 3.46 -15.28
CA TYR A 418 -24.69 4.50 -14.24
C TYR A 418 -23.39 5.31 -14.21
N GLY A 419 -22.44 5.04 -15.11
CA GLY A 419 -21.22 5.83 -15.30
C GLY A 419 -20.21 5.74 -14.16
N GLU A 420 -19.51 6.86 -13.88
CA GLU A 420 -18.33 6.97 -13.03
C GLU A 420 -18.54 6.68 -11.54
N VAL A 421 -19.78 6.69 -11.04
CA VAL A 421 -20.07 6.41 -9.62
C VAL A 421 -19.93 4.92 -9.30
N VAL A 422 -20.20 4.05 -10.27
CA VAL A 422 -20.20 2.59 -10.09
C VAL A 422 -18.87 2.05 -9.60
N PRO A 423 -17.71 2.38 -10.17
CA PRO A 423 -16.41 1.89 -9.68
C PRO A 423 -16.13 2.25 -8.23
N ALA A 424 -16.59 3.43 -7.78
CA ALA A 424 -16.49 3.82 -6.37
C ALA A 424 -17.33 2.91 -5.46
N VAL A 425 -18.59 2.62 -5.84
CA VAL A 425 -19.50 1.72 -5.11
C VAL A 425 -18.97 0.29 -5.12
N THR A 426 -18.56 -0.23 -6.26
CA THR A 426 -18.09 -1.61 -6.38
C THR A 426 -16.79 -1.86 -5.63
N THR A 427 -15.94 -0.83 -5.49
CA THR A 427 -14.76 -0.89 -4.63
C THR A 427 -15.13 -1.01 -3.14
N VAL A 428 -16.20 -0.34 -2.68
CA VAL A 428 -16.72 -0.53 -1.32
C VAL A 428 -17.26 -1.95 -1.14
N ILE A 429 -18.07 -2.43 -2.10
CA ILE A 429 -18.63 -3.80 -2.06
C ILE A 429 -17.54 -4.86 -2.05
N TYR A 430 -16.51 -4.71 -2.89
CA TYR A 430 -15.33 -5.58 -2.92
C TYR A 430 -14.68 -5.71 -1.55
N ASN A 431 -14.38 -4.58 -0.91
CA ASN A 431 -13.73 -4.57 0.40
C ASN A 431 -14.66 -5.10 1.50
N PHE A 432 -15.98 -4.82 1.42
CA PHE A 432 -16.98 -5.36 2.33
C PHE A 432 -17.05 -6.88 2.26
N ILE A 433 -17.12 -7.46 1.07
CA ILE A 433 -17.15 -8.93 0.87
C ILE A 433 -15.87 -9.56 1.40
N ALA A 434 -14.70 -9.04 1.01
CA ALA A 434 -13.42 -9.58 1.42
C ALA A 434 -13.23 -9.50 2.94
N CYS A 435 -13.62 -8.39 3.57
CA CYS A 435 -13.61 -8.20 5.02
C CYS A 435 -14.55 -9.19 5.73
N SER A 436 -15.79 -9.30 5.27
CA SER A 436 -16.82 -10.17 5.87
C SER A 436 -16.42 -11.63 5.82
N LEU A 437 -15.89 -12.10 4.68
CA LEU A 437 -15.40 -13.46 4.54
C LEU A 437 -14.21 -13.73 5.48
N ALA A 438 -13.25 -12.83 5.54
CA ALA A 438 -12.11 -12.96 6.44
C ALA A 438 -12.54 -12.96 7.92
N PHE A 439 -13.51 -12.13 8.27
CA PHE A 439 -14.09 -12.05 9.60
C PHE A 439 -14.76 -13.39 9.98
N ILE A 440 -15.62 -13.92 9.12
CA ILE A 440 -16.29 -15.22 9.33
C ILE A 440 -15.25 -16.33 9.48
N CYS A 441 -14.26 -16.38 8.58
CA CYS A 441 -13.21 -17.41 8.63
C CYS A 441 -12.40 -17.36 9.94
N LEU A 442 -11.99 -16.16 10.37
CA LEU A 442 -11.19 -15.99 11.58
C LEU A 442 -11.97 -16.40 12.84
N PHE A 443 -13.19 -15.86 13.02
CA PHE A 443 -13.96 -16.13 14.24
C PHE A 443 -14.52 -17.55 14.30
N LYS A 444 -14.80 -18.19 13.14
CA LYS A 444 -15.09 -19.63 13.07
C LYS A 444 -13.89 -20.47 13.52
N TYR A 445 -12.67 -20.08 13.11
CA TYR A 445 -11.44 -20.74 13.54
C TYR A 445 -11.16 -20.55 15.04
N LEU A 446 -11.40 -19.35 15.57
CA LEU A 446 -11.21 -19.03 16.98
C LEU A 446 -12.21 -19.72 17.89
N LYS A 447 -13.39 -20.11 17.39
CA LYS A 447 -14.54 -20.62 18.15
C LYS A 447 -14.97 -19.69 19.26
N GLN A 448 -14.86 -18.38 19.04
CA GLN A 448 -15.25 -17.33 19.98
C GLN A 448 -16.11 -16.30 19.26
N LYS A 449 -17.04 -15.67 19.99
CA LYS A 449 -17.83 -14.55 19.45
C LYS A 449 -17.07 -13.25 19.66
N PRO A 450 -16.99 -12.36 18.65
CA PRO A 450 -16.42 -11.03 18.82
C PRO A 450 -17.32 -10.16 19.71
N ASP A 451 -16.71 -9.33 20.56
CA ASP A 451 -17.44 -8.30 21.29
C ASP A 451 -17.66 -7.08 20.40
N PHE A 452 -18.75 -7.11 19.63
CA PHE A 452 -19.11 -6.02 18.70
C PHE A 452 -19.26 -4.66 19.41
N LYS A 453 -19.69 -4.64 20.67
CA LYS A 453 -19.87 -3.41 21.43
C LYS A 453 -18.54 -2.71 21.66
N GLU A 454 -17.54 -3.46 22.13
CA GLU A 454 -16.21 -2.92 22.39
C GLU A 454 -15.42 -2.64 21.09
N LEU A 455 -15.59 -3.48 20.05
CA LEU A 455 -14.81 -3.39 18.83
C LEU A 455 -15.30 -2.30 17.86
N PHE A 456 -16.63 -2.09 17.80
CA PHE A 456 -17.23 -1.23 16.76
C PHE A 456 -18.17 -0.16 17.32
N ILE A 457 -19.07 -0.50 18.26
CA ILE A 457 -20.12 0.44 18.69
C ILE A 457 -19.52 1.62 19.47
N LYS A 458 -18.61 1.39 20.42
CA LYS A 458 -17.97 2.49 21.16
C LYS A 458 -17.14 3.41 20.27
N PRO A 459 -16.23 2.90 19.37
CA PRO A 459 -15.56 3.75 18.39
C PRO A 459 -16.53 4.50 17.48
N LEU A 460 -17.64 3.89 17.06
CA LEU A 460 -18.64 4.52 16.20
C LEU A 460 -19.33 5.70 16.90
N ILE A 461 -19.72 5.56 18.17
CA ILE A 461 -20.32 6.66 18.94
C ILE A 461 -19.36 7.85 19.03
N ALA A 462 -18.07 7.60 19.34
CA ALA A 462 -17.05 8.65 19.37
C ALA A 462 -16.90 9.33 18.01
N THR A 463 -16.95 8.55 16.91
CA THR A 463 -16.86 9.05 15.53
C THR A 463 -18.07 9.91 15.15
N ILE A 464 -19.30 9.49 15.51
CA ILE A 464 -20.52 10.26 15.24
C ILE A 464 -20.44 11.61 15.97
N SER A 465 -20.03 11.60 17.26
CA SER A 465 -19.85 12.83 18.04
C SER A 465 -18.81 13.76 17.43
N MET A 466 -17.69 13.21 16.94
CA MET A 466 -16.69 13.95 16.15
C MET A 466 -17.33 14.56 14.89
N GLY A 467 -18.15 13.78 14.18
CA GLY A 467 -18.82 14.23 12.95
C GLY A 467 -19.72 15.46 13.20
N PHE A 468 -20.48 15.46 14.29
CA PHE A 468 -21.29 16.64 14.69
C PHE A 468 -20.42 17.87 14.91
N VAL A 469 -19.32 17.75 15.66
CA VAL A 469 -18.38 18.86 15.88
C VAL A 469 -17.78 19.32 14.55
N THR A 470 -17.40 18.41 13.68
CA THR A 470 -16.86 18.73 12.36
C THR A 470 -17.83 19.56 11.52
N ILE A 471 -19.10 19.15 11.46
CA ILE A 471 -20.14 19.90 10.73
C ILE A 471 -20.35 21.28 11.34
N LEU A 472 -20.41 21.37 12.65
CA LEU A 472 -20.66 22.63 13.37
C LEU A 472 -19.50 23.63 13.15
N VAL A 473 -18.26 23.17 13.31
CA VAL A 473 -17.08 24.02 13.11
C VAL A 473 -16.98 24.47 11.65
N ASN A 474 -17.16 23.55 10.70
CA ASN A 474 -17.10 23.90 9.27
C ASN A 474 -18.16 24.94 8.89
N LYS A 475 -19.42 24.75 9.33
CA LYS A 475 -20.50 25.72 9.07
C LYS A 475 -20.23 27.07 9.73
N LEU A 476 -19.71 27.08 10.95
CA LEU A 476 -19.37 28.32 11.66
C LEU A 476 -18.29 29.10 10.90
N LEU A 477 -17.21 28.41 10.48
CA LEU A 477 -16.11 29.06 9.76
C LEU A 477 -16.53 29.56 8.37
N VAL A 478 -17.43 28.84 7.69
CA VAL A 478 -18.05 29.32 6.43
C VAL A 478 -18.90 30.56 6.68
N TYR A 479 -19.70 30.57 7.75
CA TYR A 479 -20.55 31.72 8.12
C TYR A 479 -19.75 33.00 8.37
N ILE A 480 -18.56 32.88 9.00
CA ILE A 480 -17.65 34.01 9.22
C ILE A 480 -16.75 34.32 7.99
N ASN A 481 -17.05 33.73 6.83
CA ASN A 481 -16.34 33.96 5.56
C ASN A 481 -14.83 33.65 5.60
N ILE A 482 -14.40 32.65 6.38
CA ILE A 482 -13.00 32.20 6.39
C ILE A 482 -12.68 31.48 5.08
N PRO A 483 -11.53 31.79 4.41
CA PRO A 483 -11.11 31.12 3.20
C PRO A 483 -11.07 29.58 3.34
N ASN A 484 -11.48 28.86 2.29
CA ASN A 484 -11.60 27.39 2.33
C ASN A 484 -10.35 26.68 2.84
N THR A 485 -9.17 27.14 2.45
CA THR A 485 -7.88 26.57 2.89
C THR A 485 -7.75 26.58 4.41
N VAL A 486 -7.97 27.74 5.03
CA VAL A 486 -7.86 27.92 6.49
C VAL A 486 -9.00 27.19 7.21
N ASN A 487 -10.22 27.33 6.70
CA ASN A 487 -11.39 26.62 7.21
C ASN A 487 -11.17 25.11 7.25
N THR A 488 -10.73 24.52 6.14
CA THR A 488 -10.52 23.06 6.04
C THR A 488 -9.48 22.59 7.04
N ILE A 489 -8.34 23.28 7.16
CA ILE A 489 -7.27 22.93 8.10
C ILE A 489 -7.75 23.03 9.55
N ILE A 490 -8.41 24.13 9.93
CA ILE A 490 -8.94 24.33 11.29
C ILE A 490 -9.98 23.24 11.60
N THR A 491 -10.88 22.95 10.65
CA THR A 491 -11.93 21.93 10.84
C THR A 491 -11.34 20.53 11.01
N ILE A 492 -10.31 20.17 10.24
CA ILE A 492 -9.61 18.88 10.41
C ILE A 492 -8.96 18.81 11.79
N LEU A 493 -8.26 19.86 12.23
CA LEU A 493 -7.62 19.89 13.55
C LEU A 493 -8.66 19.81 14.68
N ALA A 494 -9.77 20.53 14.57
CA ALA A 494 -10.87 20.48 15.51
C ALA A 494 -11.51 19.08 15.56
N ALA A 495 -11.68 18.42 14.40
CA ALA A 495 -12.19 17.05 14.32
C ALA A 495 -11.26 16.06 15.05
N VAL A 496 -9.95 16.15 14.82
CA VAL A 496 -8.96 15.28 15.50
C VAL A 496 -9.01 15.48 17.02
N VAL A 497 -9.01 16.72 17.48
CA VAL A 497 -9.06 17.03 18.91
C VAL A 497 -10.38 16.55 19.52
N ALA A 498 -11.52 16.82 18.88
CA ALA A 498 -12.83 16.35 19.32
C ALA A 498 -12.89 14.82 19.41
N TYR A 499 -12.36 14.13 18.39
CA TYR A 499 -12.30 12.68 18.38
C TYR A 499 -11.53 12.12 19.58
N VAL A 500 -10.33 12.64 19.85
CA VAL A 500 -9.51 12.23 21.00
C VAL A 500 -10.29 12.45 22.31
N ILE A 501 -10.95 13.60 22.46
CA ILE A 501 -11.77 13.90 23.65
C ILE A 501 -12.89 12.87 23.79
N PHE A 502 -13.65 12.57 22.73
CA PHE A 502 -14.75 11.61 22.80
C PHE A 502 -14.28 10.16 23.02
N VAL A 503 -13.13 9.76 22.48
CA VAL A 503 -12.52 8.46 22.79
C VAL A 503 -12.24 8.32 24.29
N VAL A 504 -11.78 9.42 24.92
CA VAL A 504 -11.54 9.48 26.38
C VAL A 504 -12.83 9.45 27.15
N LEU A 505 -13.79 10.34 26.83
CA LEU A 505 -15.06 10.48 27.54
C LEU A 505 -15.91 9.20 27.51
N PHE A 506 -15.99 8.53 26.38
CA PHE A 506 -16.73 7.29 26.23
C PHE A 506 -15.94 6.05 26.68
N LYS A 507 -14.76 6.25 27.25
CA LYS A 507 -13.89 5.16 27.73
C LYS A 507 -13.73 4.06 26.68
N VAL A 508 -13.49 4.47 25.42
CA VAL A 508 -13.34 3.54 24.30
C VAL A 508 -12.09 2.70 24.49
N LEU A 509 -10.98 3.29 24.96
CA LEU A 509 -9.76 2.58 25.32
C LEU A 509 -9.63 2.44 26.84
N LYS A 510 -9.22 1.27 27.31
CA LYS A 510 -8.84 1.00 28.70
C LYS A 510 -7.41 1.53 28.94
N GLU A 511 -7.08 1.85 30.20
CA GLU A 511 -5.73 2.36 30.54
C GLU A 511 -4.63 1.36 30.17
N GLU A 512 -4.86 0.06 30.36
CA GLU A 512 -3.95 -1.02 29.96
C GLU A 512 -3.74 -1.07 28.44
N GLU A 513 -4.76 -0.75 27.66
CA GLU A 513 -4.71 -0.71 26.19
C GLU A 513 -3.93 0.52 25.69
N ILE A 514 -4.06 1.66 26.39
CA ILE A 514 -3.32 2.89 26.08
C ILE A 514 -1.83 2.71 26.35
N GLN A 515 -1.44 2.00 27.42
CA GLN A 515 -0.04 1.72 27.72
C GLN A 515 0.66 0.88 26.65
N GLN A 516 -0.09 0.10 25.87
CA GLN A 516 0.44 -0.68 24.75
C GLN A 516 0.72 0.14 23.48
N LEU A 517 0.22 1.39 23.40
CA LEU A 517 0.50 2.30 22.30
C LEU A 517 1.93 2.87 22.41
N PRO A 518 2.55 3.25 21.29
CA PRO A 518 3.78 4.03 21.30
C PRO A 518 3.59 5.29 22.17
N TYR A 519 4.51 5.55 23.07
CA TYR A 519 4.41 6.64 24.06
C TYR A 519 3.21 6.53 25.03
N GLY A 520 2.63 5.34 25.22
CA GLY A 520 1.44 5.09 26.01
C GLY A 520 1.47 5.70 27.41
N ASN A 521 2.61 5.67 28.11
CA ASN A 521 2.78 6.30 29.44
C ASN A 521 2.58 7.84 29.41
N LYS A 522 2.98 8.52 28.33
CA LYS A 522 2.74 9.97 28.17
C LYS A 522 1.26 10.22 27.83
N ILE A 523 0.70 9.39 26.97
CA ILE A 523 -0.71 9.46 26.59
C ILE A 523 -1.61 9.20 27.81
N CYS A 524 -1.32 8.22 28.67
CA CYS A 524 -2.03 7.97 29.91
C CYS A 524 -2.05 9.18 30.85
N LYS A 525 -0.94 9.92 30.97
CA LYS A 525 -0.91 11.15 31.77
C LYS A 525 -1.88 12.21 31.25
N VAL A 526 -1.94 12.40 29.94
CA VAL A 526 -2.89 13.34 29.29
C VAL A 526 -4.32 12.82 29.45
N PHE A 527 -4.54 11.52 29.23
CA PHE A 527 -5.84 10.85 29.38
C PHE A 527 -6.41 11.02 30.79
N ASN A 528 -5.58 10.83 31.82
CA ASN A 528 -5.97 10.99 33.22
C ASN A 528 -6.20 12.46 33.62
N LYS A 529 -5.58 13.42 32.92
CA LYS A 529 -5.81 14.85 33.11
C LYS A 529 -7.16 15.28 32.51
N ILE A 530 -7.50 14.77 31.31
CA ILE A 530 -8.80 15.02 30.65
C ILE A 530 -9.96 14.35 31.43
N LYS A 531 -9.74 13.20 32.04
CA LYS A 531 -10.76 12.48 32.86
C LYS A 531 -11.09 13.18 34.17
N LYS A 532 -10.26 14.14 34.59
CA LYS A 532 -10.49 14.95 35.83
C LYS A 532 -11.24 16.26 35.58
N ILE A 533 -11.40 16.63 34.29
CA ILE A 533 -12.26 17.72 33.81
C ILE A 533 -13.66 17.17 33.54
#